data_8abf722c88bffd11a97437369eafb423
#
_entry.id   8abf722c88bffd11a97437369eafb423
#
_cell.length_a   1.000
_cell.length_b   1.000
_cell.length_c   1.000
_cell.angle_alpha   90.00
_cell.angle_beta   90.00
_cell.angle_gamma   90.00
#
_symmetry.space_group_name_H-M   'P 1'
#
loop_
_entity.id
_entity.type
_entity.pdbx_description
1 polymer ?
#
loop_
_entity_poly.entity_id
_entity_poly.type
_entity_poly.pdbx_seq_one_letter_code
_entity_poly.pdbx_strand_id
1 'polypeptide(L)'
;MKQPGSFTVHTGHAGPLFYAEAGSGFPLLLLHGNGEDHTYFSAQLRFFSQYYHVFAPDTRGHGASPRGSGPFTLDRFADDLLEFLHAQALTRVHLLGFSDGANIAMLFALRHPVLVEKLILNGGNLSPSGIRTSVQLPIELGYRIARLFAGRSPEARKHAELLGLMVNEPHIPPETLSALTMPVLVLAGTRDMVKRRHTEQIAASLPNTQLQFLNGDHFLAAKEPSAFNEAVLRFLQEA
;
A
#
# COMPACT_ATOMS: atom_id res chain seq x y z
N MET A 1 -34.76 1.75 0.98
CA MET A 1 -33.67 1.08 1.70
C MET A 1 -33.33 -0.20 0.96
N LYS A 2 -32.16 -0.28 0.31
CA LYS A 2 -31.66 -1.55 -0.23
C LYS A 2 -31.39 -2.47 0.96
N GLN A 3 -31.91 -3.70 0.92
CA GLN A 3 -31.51 -4.72 1.90
C GLN A 3 -29.99 -4.88 1.84
N PRO A 4 -29.29 -5.04 2.97
CA PRO A 4 -27.88 -5.29 2.95
C PRO A 4 -27.65 -6.60 2.18
N GLY A 5 -27.16 -6.48 0.94
CA GLY A 5 -26.75 -7.63 0.15
C GLY A 5 -25.72 -8.43 0.95
N SER A 6 -25.76 -9.75 0.86
CA SER A 6 -24.77 -10.60 1.52
C SER A 6 -23.38 -10.17 1.09
N PHE A 7 -22.55 -9.71 2.04
CA PHE A 7 -21.14 -9.42 1.79
C PHE A 7 -20.44 -10.72 1.41
N THR A 8 -20.00 -10.81 0.18
CA THR A 8 -19.27 -11.97 -0.34
C THR A 8 -17.90 -11.51 -0.82
N VAL A 9 -16.86 -12.16 -0.34
CA VAL A 9 -15.50 -11.98 -0.83
C VAL A 9 -15.21 -13.11 -1.79
N HIS A 10 -14.77 -12.76 -3.00
CA HIS A 10 -14.24 -13.70 -3.97
C HIS A 10 -12.71 -13.62 -3.93
N THR A 11 -12.05 -14.72 -4.25
CA THR A 11 -10.59 -14.78 -4.35
C THR A 11 -10.19 -15.43 -5.65
N GLY A 12 -9.01 -15.04 -6.18
CA GLY A 12 -8.51 -15.56 -7.44
C GLY A 12 -7.05 -15.21 -7.68
N HIS A 13 -6.59 -15.49 -8.88
CA HIS A 13 -5.27 -15.07 -9.37
C HIS A 13 -5.43 -14.20 -10.60
N ALA A 14 -4.65 -13.10 -10.66
CA ALA A 14 -4.59 -12.23 -11.82
C ALA A 14 -3.13 -11.84 -12.08
N GLY A 15 -2.61 -12.21 -13.26
CA GLY A 15 -1.17 -12.14 -13.49
C GLY A 15 -0.42 -12.96 -12.45
N PRO A 16 0.63 -12.40 -11.81
CA PRO A 16 1.42 -13.10 -10.81
C PRO A 16 0.81 -13.06 -9.39
N LEU A 17 -0.30 -12.35 -9.17
CA LEU A 17 -0.81 -12.06 -7.84
C LEU A 17 -2.09 -12.85 -7.52
N PHE A 18 -2.16 -13.35 -6.29
CA PHE A 18 -3.41 -13.72 -5.64
C PHE A 18 -4.11 -12.45 -5.14
N TYR A 19 -5.45 -12.45 -5.09
CA TYR A 19 -6.22 -11.30 -4.61
C TYR A 19 -7.54 -11.73 -3.98
N ALA A 20 -8.07 -10.84 -3.15
CA ALA A 20 -9.45 -10.85 -2.71
C ALA A 20 -10.20 -9.68 -3.35
N GLU A 21 -11.49 -9.88 -3.68
CA GLU A 21 -12.34 -8.83 -4.23
C GLU A 21 -13.74 -8.85 -3.63
N ALA A 22 -14.40 -7.70 -3.65
CA ALA A 22 -15.78 -7.56 -3.23
C ALA A 22 -16.43 -6.30 -3.84
N GLY A 23 -17.75 -6.33 -4.01
CA GLY A 23 -18.53 -5.19 -4.51
C GLY A 23 -18.56 -5.09 -6.03
N SER A 24 -18.90 -3.91 -6.53
CA SER A 24 -19.00 -3.61 -7.96
C SER A 24 -18.90 -2.11 -8.20
N GLY A 25 -18.70 -1.69 -9.43
CA GLY A 25 -18.58 -0.27 -9.81
C GLY A 25 -17.16 0.12 -10.13
N PHE A 26 -16.77 1.38 -9.84
CA PHE A 26 -15.43 1.86 -10.12
C PHE A 26 -14.38 1.12 -9.28
N PRO A 27 -13.24 0.71 -9.83
CA PRO A 27 -12.27 -0.11 -9.10
C PRO A 27 -11.48 0.69 -8.06
N LEU A 28 -11.37 0.11 -6.85
CA LEU A 28 -10.55 0.59 -5.75
C LEU A 28 -9.55 -0.52 -5.36
N LEU A 29 -8.26 -0.29 -5.55
CA LEU A 29 -7.20 -1.21 -5.17
C LEU A 29 -6.63 -0.86 -3.81
N LEU A 30 -6.42 -1.88 -2.96
CA LEU A 30 -5.89 -1.78 -1.61
C LEU A 30 -4.57 -2.56 -1.53
N LEU A 31 -3.43 -1.87 -1.37
CA LEU A 31 -2.11 -2.47 -1.26
C LEU A 31 -1.65 -2.50 0.20
N HIS A 32 -1.48 -3.70 0.72
CA HIS A 32 -1.05 -3.95 2.11
C HIS A 32 0.43 -3.59 2.36
N GLY A 33 0.84 -3.54 3.62
CA GLY A 33 2.20 -3.27 4.05
C GLY A 33 3.12 -4.49 4.05
N ASN A 34 4.36 -4.28 4.46
CA ASN A 34 5.38 -5.32 4.53
C ASN A 34 5.00 -6.44 5.50
N GLY A 35 5.10 -7.68 5.06
CA GLY A 35 4.81 -8.86 5.88
C GLY A 35 3.34 -9.17 6.09
N GLU A 36 2.44 -8.38 5.51
CA GLU A 36 0.99 -8.56 5.57
C GLU A 36 0.43 -9.22 4.31
N ASP A 37 -0.89 -9.26 4.17
CA ASP A 37 -1.63 -9.78 3.02
C ASP A 37 -2.99 -9.04 2.90
N HIS A 38 -3.84 -9.47 1.96
CA HIS A 38 -5.18 -8.90 1.73
C HIS A 38 -6.05 -8.84 2.98
N THR A 39 -5.82 -9.71 3.97
CA THR A 39 -6.64 -9.76 5.21
C THR A 39 -6.45 -8.54 6.10
N TYR A 40 -5.33 -7.81 5.94
CA TYR A 40 -5.14 -6.51 6.60
C TYR A 40 -6.29 -5.55 6.33
N PHE A 41 -6.84 -5.59 5.11
CA PHE A 41 -7.94 -4.73 4.69
C PHE A 41 -9.34 -5.35 4.83
N SER A 42 -9.55 -6.35 5.67
CA SER A 42 -10.85 -7.02 5.82
C SER A 42 -11.99 -6.07 6.16
N ALA A 43 -11.74 -5.05 7.01
CA ALA A 43 -12.72 -4.03 7.36
C ALA A 43 -13.01 -3.08 6.18
N GLN A 44 -11.97 -2.73 5.42
CA GLN A 44 -12.03 -1.85 4.23
C GLN A 44 -12.75 -2.55 3.08
N LEU A 45 -12.44 -3.82 2.80
CA LEU A 45 -13.16 -4.64 1.83
C LEU A 45 -14.65 -4.64 2.10
N ARG A 46 -15.07 -4.91 3.35
CA ARG A 46 -16.48 -4.89 3.77
C ARG A 46 -17.12 -3.52 3.62
N PHE A 47 -16.42 -2.47 3.98
CA PHE A 47 -16.95 -1.11 3.96
C PHE A 47 -17.06 -0.55 2.54
N PHE A 48 -15.94 -0.58 1.79
CA PHE A 48 -15.87 0.05 0.48
C PHE A 48 -16.61 -0.76 -0.61
N SER A 49 -16.83 -2.06 -0.44
CA SER A 49 -17.61 -2.87 -1.39
C SER A 49 -19.06 -2.40 -1.56
N GLN A 50 -19.55 -1.55 -0.67
CA GLN A 50 -20.85 -0.92 -0.81
C GLN A 50 -20.86 0.21 -1.86
N TYR A 51 -19.70 0.71 -2.26
CA TYR A 51 -19.52 1.89 -3.12
C TYR A 51 -18.65 1.60 -4.35
N TYR A 52 -17.74 0.64 -4.27
CA TYR A 52 -16.68 0.37 -5.26
C TYR A 52 -16.55 -1.13 -5.53
N HIS A 53 -15.94 -1.47 -6.67
CA HIS A 53 -15.39 -2.80 -6.87
C HIS A 53 -13.99 -2.80 -6.23
N VAL A 54 -13.86 -3.42 -5.07
CA VAL A 54 -12.66 -3.38 -4.25
C VAL A 54 -11.80 -4.60 -4.55
N PHE A 55 -10.52 -4.38 -4.81
CA PHE A 55 -9.50 -5.42 -4.99
C PHE A 55 -8.42 -5.25 -3.93
N ALA A 56 -8.03 -6.33 -3.28
CA ALA A 56 -6.92 -6.39 -2.34
C ALA A 56 -5.94 -7.49 -2.78
N PRO A 57 -4.98 -7.19 -3.67
CA PRO A 57 -3.97 -8.17 -4.06
C PRO A 57 -2.95 -8.39 -2.94
N ASP A 58 -2.52 -9.65 -2.80
CA ASP A 58 -1.31 -10.00 -2.06
C ASP A 58 -0.10 -9.65 -2.93
N THR A 59 0.78 -8.81 -2.46
CA THR A 59 2.01 -8.48 -3.19
C THR A 59 2.93 -9.70 -3.28
N ARG A 60 3.84 -9.70 -4.26
CA ARG A 60 4.80 -10.79 -4.50
C ARG A 60 5.41 -11.31 -3.20
N GLY A 61 5.34 -12.64 -2.97
CA GLY A 61 5.92 -13.30 -1.80
C GLY A 61 5.17 -13.10 -0.49
N HIS A 62 4.02 -12.40 -0.52
CA HIS A 62 3.13 -12.22 0.63
C HIS A 62 1.85 -13.04 0.44
N GLY A 63 1.16 -13.33 1.56
CA GLY A 63 -0.10 -14.06 1.54
C GLY A 63 -0.02 -15.34 0.70
N ALA A 64 -0.94 -15.48 -0.27
CA ALA A 64 -1.01 -16.56 -1.22
C ALA A 64 -0.29 -16.27 -2.56
N SER A 65 0.27 -15.09 -2.74
CA SER A 65 1.06 -14.76 -3.93
C SER A 65 2.44 -15.41 -3.90
N PRO A 66 2.85 -16.09 -5.00
CA PRO A 66 4.16 -16.71 -5.06
C PRO A 66 5.27 -15.66 -5.02
N ARG A 67 6.41 -16.03 -4.44
CA ARG A 67 7.62 -15.19 -4.47
C ARG A 67 8.12 -14.96 -5.92
N GLY A 68 7.94 -15.92 -6.79
CA GLY A 68 8.43 -15.90 -8.15
C GLY A 68 9.96 -15.80 -8.26
N SER A 69 10.45 -15.53 -9.47
CA SER A 69 11.86 -15.29 -9.77
C SER A 69 12.19 -13.79 -9.83
N GLY A 70 13.47 -13.46 -9.88
CA GLY A 70 13.96 -12.09 -10.04
C GLY A 70 14.08 -11.30 -8.73
N PRO A 71 14.32 -9.98 -8.82
CA PRO A 71 14.54 -9.12 -7.67
C PRO A 71 13.29 -9.02 -6.78
N PHE A 72 13.53 -8.86 -5.48
CA PHE A 72 12.49 -8.63 -4.49
C PHE A 72 12.57 -7.17 -4.05
N THR A 73 11.93 -6.31 -4.84
CA THR A 73 12.01 -4.84 -4.72
C THR A 73 10.63 -4.22 -4.89
N LEU A 74 10.41 -3.03 -4.33
CA LEU A 74 9.16 -2.28 -4.48
C LEU A 74 8.90 -1.91 -5.96
N ASP A 75 9.97 -1.66 -6.73
CA ASP A 75 9.88 -1.45 -8.17
C ASP A 75 9.28 -2.66 -8.90
N ARG A 76 9.75 -3.88 -8.57
CA ARG A 76 9.19 -5.10 -9.16
C ARG A 76 7.74 -5.31 -8.73
N PHE A 77 7.38 -4.94 -7.51
CA PHE A 77 5.99 -5.05 -7.05
C PHE A 77 5.06 -4.08 -7.79
N ALA A 78 5.57 -2.90 -8.16
CA ALA A 78 4.82 -1.98 -9.02
C ALA A 78 4.65 -2.52 -10.46
N ASP A 79 5.63 -3.27 -11.01
CA ASP A 79 5.47 -3.97 -12.29
C ASP A 79 4.42 -5.09 -12.18
N ASP A 80 4.43 -5.87 -11.10
CA ASP A 80 3.42 -6.90 -10.85
C ASP A 80 2.01 -6.30 -10.74
N LEU A 81 1.88 -5.10 -10.17
CA LEU A 81 0.61 -4.38 -10.12
C LEU A 81 0.11 -4.00 -11.52
N LEU A 82 1.00 -3.60 -12.43
CA LEU A 82 0.63 -3.35 -13.83
C LEU A 82 0.12 -4.63 -14.51
N GLU A 83 0.82 -5.75 -14.31
CA GLU A 83 0.39 -7.06 -14.83
C GLU A 83 -1.00 -7.45 -14.27
N PHE A 84 -1.24 -7.16 -12.98
CA PHE A 84 -2.53 -7.38 -12.32
C PHE A 84 -3.65 -6.54 -12.97
N LEU A 85 -3.42 -5.23 -13.16
CA LEU A 85 -4.42 -4.36 -13.81
C LEU A 85 -4.78 -4.86 -15.22
N HIS A 86 -3.77 -5.24 -16.02
CA HIS A 86 -4.00 -5.78 -17.36
C HIS A 86 -4.81 -7.08 -17.32
N ALA A 87 -4.48 -8.00 -16.41
CA ALA A 87 -5.18 -9.28 -16.28
C ALA A 87 -6.65 -9.10 -15.84
N GLN A 88 -6.95 -8.04 -15.09
CA GLN A 88 -8.30 -7.66 -14.68
C GLN A 88 -9.00 -6.70 -15.65
N ALA A 89 -8.37 -6.37 -16.78
CA ALA A 89 -8.86 -5.38 -17.75
C ALA A 89 -9.21 -4.01 -17.11
N LEU A 90 -8.45 -3.61 -16.07
CA LEU A 90 -8.63 -2.34 -15.38
C LEU A 90 -7.82 -1.25 -16.08
N THR A 91 -8.52 -0.24 -16.59
CA THR A 91 -7.91 0.87 -17.34
C THR A 91 -7.66 2.11 -16.49
N ARG A 92 -8.36 2.25 -15.35
CA ARG A 92 -8.22 3.35 -14.39
C ARG A 92 -8.76 2.93 -13.04
N VAL A 93 -8.05 3.26 -11.97
CA VAL A 93 -8.38 2.82 -10.61
C VAL A 93 -8.19 3.93 -9.58
N HIS A 94 -8.92 3.87 -8.48
CA HIS A 94 -8.47 4.47 -7.23
C HIS A 94 -7.44 3.55 -6.59
N LEU A 95 -6.36 4.10 -6.06
CA LEU A 95 -5.26 3.33 -5.50
C LEU A 95 -4.99 3.77 -4.06
N LEU A 96 -5.17 2.85 -3.12
CA LEU A 96 -4.88 3.05 -1.70
C LEU A 96 -3.75 2.11 -1.30
N GLY A 97 -2.68 2.66 -0.74
CA GLY A 97 -1.57 1.88 -0.20
C GLY A 97 -1.33 2.18 1.28
N PHE A 98 -0.94 1.14 2.00
CA PHE A 98 -0.51 1.21 3.39
C PHE A 98 0.96 0.84 3.51
N SER A 99 1.78 1.68 4.19
CA SER A 99 3.20 1.40 4.46
C SER A 99 3.97 1.10 3.15
N ASP A 100 4.58 -0.07 2.97
CA ASP A 100 5.20 -0.47 1.69
C ASP A 100 4.20 -0.46 0.54
N GLY A 101 2.93 -0.78 0.78
CA GLY A 101 1.87 -0.61 -0.21
C GLY A 101 1.70 0.83 -0.67
N ALA A 102 1.90 1.82 0.21
CA ALA A 102 1.89 3.24 -0.17
C ALA A 102 3.13 3.62 -0.99
N ASN A 103 4.28 3.01 -0.68
CA ASN A 103 5.51 3.20 -1.44
C ASN A 103 5.38 2.61 -2.86
N ILE A 104 4.80 1.39 -2.97
CA ILE A 104 4.47 0.75 -4.26
C ILE A 104 3.50 1.64 -5.05
N ALA A 105 2.46 2.17 -4.38
CA ALA A 105 1.47 3.03 -5.02
C ALA A 105 2.09 4.33 -5.58
N MET A 106 3.03 4.96 -4.87
CA MET A 106 3.79 6.12 -5.36
C MET A 106 4.63 5.75 -6.59
N LEU A 107 5.41 4.67 -6.52
CA LEU A 107 6.23 4.19 -7.63
C LEU A 107 5.39 3.85 -8.87
N PHE A 108 4.26 3.18 -8.66
CA PHE A 108 3.31 2.85 -9.73
C PHE A 108 2.72 4.11 -10.36
N ALA A 109 2.22 5.05 -9.56
CA ALA A 109 1.62 6.28 -10.04
C ALA A 109 2.62 7.17 -10.80
N LEU A 110 3.90 7.22 -10.37
CA LEU A 110 4.97 7.94 -11.08
C LEU A 110 5.23 7.37 -12.49
N ARG A 111 5.08 6.06 -12.68
CA ARG A 111 5.31 5.41 -13.98
C ARG A 111 4.06 5.37 -14.85
N HIS A 112 2.90 5.26 -14.23
CA HIS A 112 1.60 5.05 -14.90
C HIS A 112 0.52 6.02 -14.41
N PRO A 113 0.77 7.35 -14.44
CA PRO A 113 -0.14 8.34 -13.84
C PRO A 113 -1.55 8.30 -14.46
N VAL A 114 -1.68 7.95 -15.73
CA VAL A 114 -2.97 7.86 -16.43
C VAL A 114 -3.88 6.72 -15.94
N LEU A 115 -3.30 5.71 -15.28
CA LEU A 115 -4.04 4.58 -14.71
C LEU A 115 -4.59 4.87 -13.30
N VAL A 116 -4.16 5.98 -12.66
CA VAL A 116 -4.56 6.33 -11.29
C VAL A 116 -5.50 7.53 -11.30
N GLU A 117 -6.75 7.29 -10.87
CA GLU A 117 -7.78 8.34 -10.75
C GLU A 117 -7.57 9.20 -9.50
N LYS A 118 -7.45 8.56 -8.34
CA LYS A 118 -7.13 9.15 -7.04
C LYS A 118 -6.15 8.26 -6.30
N LEU A 119 -5.24 8.86 -5.56
CA LEU A 119 -4.19 8.16 -4.81
C LEU A 119 -4.36 8.39 -3.31
N ILE A 120 -4.33 7.35 -2.50
CA ILE A 120 -4.37 7.43 -1.05
C ILE A 120 -3.12 6.76 -0.48
N LEU A 121 -2.34 7.53 0.29
CA LEU A 121 -1.06 7.12 0.86
C LEU A 121 -1.17 7.10 2.38
N ASN A 122 -1.28 5.92 2.97
CA ASN A 122 -1.32 5.76 4.42
C ASN A 122 0.05 5.26 4.94
N GLY A 123 0.74 6.09 5.71
CA GLY A 123 1.97 5.72 6.38
C GLY A 123 3.13 5.38 5.43
N GLY A 124 3.14 5.94 4.21
CA GLY A 124 4.24 5.79 3.26
C GLY A 124 5.47 6.61 3.64
N ASN A 125 6.61 6.26 3.06
CA ASN A 125 7.87 6.99 3.21
C ASN A 125 8.62 7.07 1.87
N LEU A 126 9.46 8.09 1.70
CA LEU A 126 10.27 8.29 0.49
C LEU A 126 11.64 7.61 0.58
N SER A 127 12.05 7.33 1.82
CA SER A 127 13.34 6.68 2.10
C SER A 127 13.31 6.05 3.50
N PRO A 128 14.18 5.08 3.81
CA PRO A 128 14.31 4.48 5.14
C PRO A 128 14.54 5.52 6.25
N SER A 129 15.20 6.64 5.93
CA SER A 129 15.44 7.74 6.89
C SER A 129 14.15 8.45 7.34
N GLY A 130 13.03 8.24 6.66
CA GLY A 130 11.70 8.73 7.05
C GLY A 130 11.15 8.05 8.30
N ILE A 131 11.60 6.85 8.61
CA ILE A 131 11.19 6.07 9.79
C ILE A 131 11.88 6.61 11.05
N ARG A 132 11.20 6.55 12.20
CA ARG A 132 11.79 6.92 13.50
C ARG A 132 12.98 6.02 13.80
N THR A 133 14.08 6.60 14.27
CA THR A 133 15.33 5.89 14.55
C THR A 133 15.14 4.73 15.54
N SER A 134 14.25 4.91 16.55
CA SER A 134 13.90 3.86 17.51
C SER A 134 13.25 2.61 16.91
N VAL A 135 12.65 2.73 15.72
CA VAL A 135 12.08 1.64 14.96
C VAL A 135 13.09 1.12 13.93
N GLN A 136 13.76 2.01 13.22
CA GLN A 136 14.66 1.66 12.12
C GLN A 136 15.89 0.87 12.59
N LEU A 137 16.53 1.28 13.70
CA LEU A 137 17.75 0.61 14.17
C LEU A 137 17.55 -0.89 14.50
N PRO A 138 16.51 -1.31 15.25
CA PRO A 138 16.22 -2.75 15.44
C PRO A 138 16.01 -3.50 14.14
N ILE A 139 15.33 -2.89 13.14
CA ILE A 139 15.11 -3.50 11.82
C ILE A 139 16.43 -3.70 11.08
N GLU A 140 17.30 -2.69 11.06
CA GLU A 140 18.63 -2.78 10.44
C GLU A 140 19.50 -3.88 11.09
N LEU A 141 19.48 -3.97 12.42
CA LEU A 141 20.19 -5.04 13.13
C LEU A 141 19.61 -6.41 12.78
N GLY A 142 18.27 -6.53 12.80
CA GLY A 142 17.57 -7.76 12.41
C GLY A 142 17.90 -8.18 10.97
N TYR A 143 17.93 -7.24 10.04
CA TYR A 143 18.33 -7.48 8.66
C TYR A 143 19.76 -8.02 8.51
N ARG A 144 20.74 -7.38 9.21
CA ARG A 144 22.13 -7.84 9.18
C ARG A 144 22.26 -9.29 9.65
N ILE A 145 21.51 -9.66 10.71
CA ILE A 145 21.48 -11.03 11.22
C ILE A 145 20.76 -11.95 10.21
N ALA A 146 19.57 -11.60 9.75
CA ALA A 146 18.78 -12.42 8.84
C ALA A 146 19.54 -12.75 7.53
N ARG A 147 20.29 -11.79 6.98
CA ARG A 147 21.13 -12.02 5.80
C ARG A 147 22.14 -13.15 5.96
N LEU A 148 22.72 -13.32 7.16
CA LEU A 148 23.71 -14.38 7.41
C LEU A 148 23.07 -15.78 7.29
N PHE A 149 21.75 -15.87 7.46
CA PHE A 149 20.99 -17.12 7.46
C PHE A 149 20.12 -17.32 6.24
N ALA A 150 20.03 -16.33 5.34
CA ALA A 150 19.12 -16.33 4.18
C ALA A 150 19.30 -17.53 3.23
N GLY A 151 20.48 -18.11 3.18
CA GLY A 151 20.76 -19.33 2.38
C GLY A 151 20.35 -20.65 3.04
N ARG A 152 19.88 -20.66 4.29
CA ARG A 152 19.60 -21.89 5.04
C ARG A 152 18.24 -22.50 4.73
N SER A 153 17.23 -21.68 4.46
CA SER A 153 15.88 -22.13 4.09
C SER A 153 15.12 -21.05 3.32
N PRO A 154 14.03 -21.43 2.61
CA PRO A 154 13.13 -20.47 1.97
C PRO A 154 12.55 -19.43 2.94
N GLU A 155 12.20 -19.85 4.17
CA GLU A 155 11.65 -18.97 5.21
C GLU A 155 12.68 -17.97 5.70
N ALA A 156 13.93 -18.41 5.93
CA ALA A 156 15.02 -17.53 6.32
C ALA A 156 15.32 -16.51 5.23
N ARG A 157 15.27 -16.93 3.95
CA ARG A 157 15.40 -16.04 2.81
C ARG A 157 14.25 -15.02 2.78
N LYS A 158 13.00 -15.47 2.88
CA LYS A 158 11.83 -14.58 2.92
C LYS A 158 11.97 -13.54 4.02
N HIS A 159 12.33 -13.95 5.22
CA HIS A 159 12.52 -13.02 6.35
C HIS A 159 13.61 -11.97 6.07
N ALA A 160 14.73 -12.38 5.49
CA ALA A 160 15.78 -11.44 5.10
C ALA A 160 15.34 -10.47 3.96
N GLU A 161 14.56 -10.95 3.00
CA GLU A 161 14.01 -10.13 1.92
C GLU A 161 13.02 -9.09 2.45
N LEU A 162 12.10 -9.46 3.36
CA LEU A 162 11.15 -8.53 3.98
C LEU A 162 11.85 -7.42 4.78
N LEU A 163 12.81 -7.79 5.63
CA LEU A 163 13.61 -6.80 6.34
C LEU A 163 14.45 -5.96 5.38
N GLY A 164 14.91 -6.55 4.29
CA GLY A 164 15.69 -5.90 3.25
C GLY A 164 14.93 -4.75 2.56
N LEU A 165 13.63 -4.91 2.30
CA LEU A 165 12.78 -3.83 1.78
C LEU A 165 12.80 -2.63 2.74
N MET A 166 12.53 -2.84 4.02
CA MET A 166 12.46 -1.77 5.03
C MET A 166 13.79 -1.04 5.26
N VAL A 167 14.93 -1.71 5.01
CA VAL A 167 16.27 -1.15 5.20
C VAL A 167 16.80 -0.45 3.97
N ASN A 168 16.50 -0.99 2.78
CA ASN A 168 17.12 -0.55 1.54
C ASN A 168 16.16 0.23 0.62
N GLU A 169 14.86 0.28 0.91
CA GLU A 169 13.85 0.91 0.05
C GLU A 169 12.81 1.70 0.89
N PRO A 170 12.06 2.61 0.25
CA PRO A 170 12.28 3.14 -1.11
C PRO A 170 13.40 4.19 -1.17
N HIS A 171 13.69 4.67 -2.39
CA HIS A 171 14.48 5.86 -2.65
C HIS A 171 13.76 6.73 -3.68
N ILE A 172 12.70 7.42 -3.25
CA ILE A 172 11.88 8.29 -4.10
C ILE A 172 12.32 9.74 -3.87
N PRO A 173 12.90 10.41 -4.87
CA PRO A 173 13.25 11.82 -4.73
C PRO A 173 11.96 12.65 -4.55
N PRO A 174 11.86 13.51 -3.52
CA PRO A 174 10.63 14.27 -3.23
C PRO A 174 10.16 15.12 -4.42
N GLU A 175 11.09 15.67 -5.19
CA GLU A 175 10.82 16.51 -6.37
C GLU A 175 10.06 15.76 -7.47
N THR A 176 10.20 14.43 -7.56
CA THR A 176 9.48 13.61 -8.55
C THR A 176 7.98 13.56 -8.30
N LEU A 177 7.55 13.75 -7.05
CA LEU A 177 6.12 13.73 -6.69
C LEU A 177 5.34 14.88 -7.33
N SER A 178 6.00 15.94 -7.79
CA SER A 178 5.37 17.04 -8.55
C SER A 178 4.73 16.57 -9.87
N ALA A 179 5.11 15.41 -10.40
CA ALA A 179 4.51 14.79 -11.57
C ALA A 179 3.15 14.12 -11.28
N LEU A 180 2.81 13.89 -10.02
CA LEU A 180 1.54 13.27 -9.60
C LEU A 180 0.44 14.34 -9.52
N THR A 181 -0.21 14.60 -10.65
CA THR A 181 -1.24 15.66 -10.77
C THR A 181 -2.64 15.22 -10.36
N MET A 182 -2.89 13.91 -10.22
CA MET A 182 -4.15 13.39 -9.70
C MET A 182 -4.35 13.85 -8.24
N PRO A 183 -5.60 13.88 -7.73
CA PRO A 183 -5.86 14.13 -6.31
C PRO A 183 -5.17 13.08 -5.43
N VAL A 184 -4.47 13.52 -4.38
CA VAL A 184 -3.78 12.64 -3.43
C VAL A 184 -4.23 12.93 -2.00
N LEU A 185 -4.62 11.89 -1.26
CA LEU A 185 -4.82 11.95 0.18
C LEU A 185 -3.62 11.32 0.89
N VAL A 186 -2.93 12.09 1.71
CA VAL A 186 -1.86 11.61 2.59
C VAL A 186 -2.41 11.44 4.01
N LEU A 187 -2.40 10.21 4.51
CA LEU A 187 -2.90 9.84 5.84
C LEU A 187 -1.77 9.32 6.72
N ALA A 188 -1.75 9.72 7.98
CA ALA A 188 -0.87 9.15 8.98
C ALA A 188 -1.50 9.17 10.37
N GLY A 189 -1.05 8.28 11.24
CA GLY A 189 -1.39 8.32 12.66
C GLY A 189 -0.67 9.45 13.40
N THR A 190 -1.32 10.02 14.43
CA THR A 190 -0.66 11.01 15.29
C THR A 190 0.57 10.44 16.03
N ARG A 191 0.65 9.11 16.16
CA ARG A 191 1.74 8.35 16.77
C ARG A 191 2.41 7.39 15.80
N ASP A 192 2.41 7.72 14.49
CA ASP A 192 2.98 6.89 13.43
C ASP A 192 4.48 6.63 13.64
N MET A 193 4.98 5.51 13.12
CA MET A 193 6.42 5.22 13.09
C MET A 193 7.15 6.01 12.00
N VAL A 194 6.45 6.47 10.97
CA VAL A 194 6.97 7.48 10.03
C VAL A 194 7.05 8.82 10.74
N LYS A 195 8.16 9.53 10.57
CA LYS A 195 8.35 10.86 11.18
C LYS A 195 7.32 11.82 10.61
N ARG A 196 6.61 12.55 11.48
CA ARG A 196 5.60 13.54 11.07
C ARG A 196 6.11 14.49 9.97
N ARG A 197 7.31 15.08 10.17
CA ARG A 197 7.94 15.95 9.17
C ARG A 197 8.16 15.29 7.82
N HIS A 198 8.35 13.96 7.80
CA HIS A 198 8.52 13.21 6.55
C HIS A 198 7.19 13.05 5.82
N THR A 199 6.10 12.75 6.54
CA THR A 199 4.74 12.75 6.00
C THR A 199 4.34 14.15 5.47
N GLU A 200 4.67 15.21 6.21
CA GLU A 200 4.46 16.60 5.79
C GLU A 200 5.27 16.95 4.52
N GLN A 201 6.50 16.43 4.40
CA GLN A 201 7.33 16.58 3.20
C GLN A 201 6.68 15.90 1.99
N ILE A 202 6.15 14.67 2.14
CA ILE A 202 5.42 13.99 1.06
C ILE A 202 4.26 14.87 0.58
N ALA A 203 3.43 15.34 1.50
CA ALA A 203 2.29 16.18 1.17
C ALA A 203 2.71 17.49 0.49
N ALA A 204 3.76 18.15 0.98
CA ALA A 204 4.26 19.40 0.40
C ALA A 204 4.89 19.23 -1.00
N SER A 205 5.29 18.02 -1.38
CA SER A 205 5.87 17.73 -2.70
C SER A 205 4.81 17.39 -3.76
N LEU A 206 3.54 17.23 -3.38
CA LEU A 206 2.43 16.87 -4.24
C LEU A 206 1.62 18.13 -4.63
N PRO A 207 1.30 18.35 -5.93
CA PRO A 207 0.62 19.56 -6.38
C PRO A 207 -0.87 19.61 -5.98
N ASN A 208 -1.53 18.47 -5.83
CA ASN A 208 -2.95 18.36 -5.51
C ASN A 208 -3.14 17.38 -4.35
N THR A 209 -2.96 17.85 -3.12
CA THR A 209 -2.93 16.99 -1.94
C THR A 209 -3.79 17.48 -0.78
N GLN A 210 -4.37 16.52 -0.08
CA GLN A 210 -4.93 16.69 1.25
C GLN A 210 -4.07 15.92 2.25
N LEU A 211 -3.69 16.55 3.36
CA LEU A 211 -2.96 15.92 4.45
C LEU A 211 -3.85 15.79 5.69
N GLN A 212 -4.01 14.59 6.21
CA GLN A 212 -4.79 14.32 7.42
C GLN A 212 -4.00 13.47 8.41
N PHE A 213 -4.02 13.88 9.68
CA PHE A 213 -3.53 13.07 10.80
C PHE A 213 -4.72 12.58 11.62
N LEU A 214 -4.89 11.26 11.69
CA LEU A 214 -5.92 10.63 12.52
C LEU A 214 -5.32 10.20 13.87
N ASN A 215 -6.16 10.18 14.91
CA ASN A 215 -5.70 9.67 16.20
C ASN A 215 -5.44 8.16 16.10
N GLY A 216 -4.21 7.73 16.26
CA GLY A 216 -3.81 6.34 16.12
C GLY A 216 -2.31 6.20 15.89
N ASP A 217 -1.86 4.96 15.71
CA ASP A 217 -0.50 4.61 15.35
C ASP A 217 -0.37 4.35 13.83
N HIS A 218 0.67 3.63 13.40
CA HIS A 218 0.92 3.29 12.00
C HIS A 218 -0.22 2.46 11.36
N PHE A 219 -0.87 1.61 12.14
CA PHE A 219 -1.88 0.64 11.68
C PHE A 219 -3.30 1.21 11.69
N LEU A 220 -3.51 2.42 11.18
CA LEU A 220 -4.79 3.13 11.22
C LEU A 220 -5.95 2.32 10.63
N ALA A 221 -5.78 1.75 9.44
CA ALA A 221 -6.84 1.03 8.75
C ALA A 221 -7.35 -0.19 9.54
N ALA A 222 -6.46 -0.84 10.28
CA ALA A 222 -6.80 -2.01 11.09
C ALA A 222 -7.34 -1.65 12.47
N LYS A 223 -6.77 -0.60 13.12
CA LYS A 223 -7.08 -0.27 14.52
C LYS A 223 -8.16 0.78 14.68
N GLU A 224 -8.27 1.69 13.72
CA GLU A 224 -9.23 2.80 13.72
C GLU A 224 -10.09 2.77 12.43
N PRO A 225 -10.69 1.61 12.05
CA PRO A 225 -11.30 1.43 10.74
C PRO A 225 -12.43 2.42 10.44
N SER A 226 -13.21 2.84 11.41
CA SER A 226 -14.30 3.80 11.19
C SER A 226 -13.77 5.15 10.75
N ALA A 227 -12.86 5.75 11.52
CA ALA A 227 -12.29 7.06 11.21
C ALA A 227 -11.50 7.03 9.90
N PHE A 228 -10.75 5.95 9.66
CA PHE A 228 -10.00 5.73 8.43
C PHE A 228 -10.93 5.66 7.21
N ASN A 229 -11.95 4.81 7.26
CA ASN A 229 -12.87 4.58 6.16
C ASN A 229 -13.67 5.85 5.82
N GLU A 230 -14.12 6.61 6.83
CA GLU A 230 -14.82 7.87 6.62
C GLU A 230 -13.93 8.93 5.94
N ALA A 231 -12.67 9.06 6.38
CA ALA A 231 -11.71 10.00 5.77
C ALA A 231 -11.46 9.64 4.29
N VAL A 232 -11.20 8.37 4.01
CA VAL A 232 -10.96 7.87 2.65
C VAL A 232 -12.22 8.01 1.78
N LEU A 233 -13.41 7.64 2.28
CA LEU A 233 -14.65 7.74 1.50
C LEU A 233 -14.96 9.19 1.13
N ARG A 234 -14.82 10.12 2.07
CA ARG A 234 -15.02 11.55 1.82
C ARG A 234 -14.13 12.03 0.69
N PHE A 235 -12.83 11.73 0.75
CA PHE A 235 -11.88 12.08 -0.30
C PHE A 235 -12.23 11.45 -1.66
N LEU A 236 -12.63 10.19 -1.67
CA LEU A 236 -13.00 9.50 -2.91
C LEU A 236 -14.26 10.09 -3.57
N GLN A 237 -15.20 10.64 -2.79
CA GLN A 237 -16.46 11.22 -3.27
C GLN A 237 -16.36 12.72 -3.60
N GLU A 238 -15.31 13.41 -3.21
CA GLU A 238 -15.06 14.80 -3.63
C GLU A 238 -14.87 14.87 -5.16
N ALA A 239 -15.41 15.92 -5.79
CA ALA A 239 -15.33 16.13 -7.23
C ALA A 239 -13.94 16.58 -7.69
#